data_8bb66b335556e1bc4c3a2d1ba65b32f2
#
_entry.id   8bb66b335556e1bc4c3a2d1ba65b32f2
#
_cell.length_a   1.000
_cell.length_b   1.000
_cell.length_c   1.000
_cell.angle_alpha   90.00
_cell.angle_beta   90.00
_cell.angle_gamma   90.00
#
_symmetry.space_group_name_H-M   'P 1'
#
loop_
_entity.id
_entity.type
_entity.pdbx_description
1 polymer ?
#
loop_
_entity_poly.entity_id
_entity_poly.type
_entity_poly.pdbx_seq_one_letter_code
_entity_poly.pdbx_strand_id
1 'polypeptide(L)'
;MQYSLRIWEERVREERMIIRIMTIDDYDQVWHLWSEIKGFGIRTLDDSREGVEKFLKRNPSTSVVAEEDGMVIGAILCGHDGRRGCMYHVCVAEKYRKHGIGHQMALAAMEALKAEGINKVSLIAFKSNTIGNKFWRKVGWTFREDLNYFDFTLNEENITRFIE
;
A
#
# COMPACT_ATOMS: atom_id res chain seq x y z
N MET A 1 -12.06 31.57 -14.06
CA MET A 1 -10.61 31.42 -14.35
C MET A 1 -9.92 30.46 -13.39
N GLN A 2 -10.08 30.56 -12.09
CA GLN A 2 -9.47 29.67 -11.08
C GLN A 2 -9.96 28.21 -11.14
N TYR A 3 -11.22 27.99 -11.51
CA TYR A 3 -11.82 26.64 -11.66
C TYR A 3 -11.25 25.90 -12.89
N SER A 4 -10.99 26.61 -13.97
CA SER A 4 -10.40 26.08 -15.20
C SER A 4 -8.94 25.66 -15.04
N LEU A 5 -8.15 26.44 -14.28
CA LEU A 5 -6.75 26.14 -13.95
C LEU A 5 -6.64 24.85 -13.11
N ARG A 6 -7.51 24.70 -12.11
CA ARG A 6 -7.52 23.53 -11.23
C ARG A 6 -7.84 22.24 -11.98
N ILE A 7 -8.82 22.26 -12.89
CA ILE A 7 -9.16 21.12 -13.76
C ILE A 7 -7.99 20.77 -14.69
N TRP A 8 -7.31 21.78 -15.21
CA TRP A 8 -6.14 21.59 -16.07
C TRP A 8 -4.96 20.98 -15.30
N GLU A 9 -4.68 21.46 -14.09
CA GLU A 9 -3.63 20.94 -13.21
C GLU A 9 -3.91 19.49 -12.79
N GLU A 10 -5.17 19.14 -12.47
CA GLU A 10 -5.59 17.78 -12.15
C GLU A 10 -5.41 16.85 -13.36
N ARG A 11 -5.76 17.30 -14.56
CA ARG A 11 -5.59 16.54 -15.81
C ARG A 11 -4.14 16.30 -16.16
N VAL A 12 -3.29 17.32 -16.05
CA VAL A 12 -1.85 17.20 -16.28
C VAL A 12 -1.20 16.27 -15.26
N ARG A 13 -1.68 16.26 -14.03
CA ARG A 13 -1.22 15.32 -12.99
C ARG A 13 -1.63 13.89 -13.33
N GLU A 14 -2.87 13.64 -13.76
CA GLU A 14 -3.32 12.31 -14.17
C GLU A 14 -2.50 11.76 -15.35
N GLU A 15 -2.06 12.61 -16.27
CA GLU A 15 -1.20 12.23 -17.40
C GLU A 15 0.26 11.91 -16.97
N ARG A 16 0.71 12.36 -15.80
CA ARG A 16 2.06 12.18 -15.28
C ARG A 16 2.18 11.07 -14.23
N MET A 17 1.07 10.71 -13.61
CA MET A 17 1.02 9.69 -12.58
C MET A 17 0.68 8.33 -13.19
N ILE A 18 1.50 7.34 -12.90
CA ILE A 18 1.28 5.95 -13.32
C ILE A 18 1.22 5.03 -12.10
N ILE A 19 0.43 3.98 -12.21
CA ILE A 19 0.44 2.86 -11.27
C ILE A 19 1.02 1.67 -11.98
N ARG A 20 2.06 1.09 -11.40
CA ARG A 20 2.78 -0.05 -11.99
C ARG A 20 3.15 -1.07 -10.92
N ILE A 21 3.55 -2.25 -11.36
CA ILE A 21 4.06 -3.30 -10.48
C ILE A 21 5.32 -2.78 -9.76
N MET A 22 5.38 -3.03 -8.46
CA MET A 22 6.56 -2.76 -7.64
C MET A 22 7.66 -3.79 -7.93
N THR A 23 8.88 -3.32 -8.05
CA THR A 23 10.08 -4.15 -8.10
C THR A 23 11.02 -3.82 -6.95
N ILE A 24 12.05 -4.64 -6.75
CA ILE A 24 13.03 -4.37 -5.67
C ILE A 24 13.85 -3.10 -5.92
N ASP A 25 13.93 -2.63 -7.16
CA ASP A 25 14.59 -1.36 -7.48
C ASP A 25 13.85 -0.15 -6.90
N ASP A 26 12.58 -0.29 -6.56
CA ASP A 26 11.78 0.74 -5.89
C ASP A 26 12.04 0.83 -4.38
N TYR A 27 12.73 -0.15 -3.81
CA TYR A 27 12.83 -0.30 -2.37
C TYR A 27 13.30 0.96 -1.65
N ASP A 28 14.35 1.62 -2.13
CA ASP A 28 14.91 2.80 -1.44
C ASP A 28 13.91 3.96 -1.39
N GLN A 29 13.17 4.18 -2.48
CA GLN A 29 12.11 5.20 -2.52
C GLN A 29 10.92 4.81 -1.64
N VAL A 30 10.54 3.54 -1.65
CA VAL A 30 9.43 3.02 -0.81
C VAL A 30 9.80 3.08 0.67
N TRP A 31 11.04 2.71 1.03
CA TRP A 31 11.55 2.85 2.38
C TRP A 31 11.52 4.29 2.87
N HIS A 32 11.97 5.23 2.03
CA HIS A 32 11.92 6.66 2.32
C HIS A 32 10.48 7.11 2.57
N LEU A 33 9.54 6.72 1.70
CA LEU A 33 8.12 7.01 1.86
C LEU A 33 7.58 6.49 3.21
N TRP A 34 7.86 5.24 3.57
CA TRP A 34 7.44 4.69 4.86
C TRP A 34 8.00 5.46 6.04
N SER A 35 9.26 5.90 5.95
CA SER A 35 9.97 6.61 7.01
C SER A 35 9.42 8.02 7.28
N GLU A 36 8.64 8.58 6.37
CA GLU A 36 8.02 9.90 6.51
C GLU A 36 6.59 9.84 7.09
N ILE A 37 6.00 8.65 7.22
CA ILE A 37 4.62 8.50 7.66
C ILE A 37 4.57 8.24 9.16
N LYS A 38 4.13 9.23 9.93
CA LYS A 38 3.98 9.12 11.39
C LYS A 38 3.04 7.99 11.78
N GLY A 39 3.45 7.22 12.77
CA GLY A 39 2.69 6.06 13.26
C GLY A 39 2.80 4.82 12.38
N PHE A 40 3.58 4.87 11.30
CA PHE A 40 3.83 3.71 10.46
C PHE A 40 4.69 2.68 11.20
N GLY A 41 4.26 1.43 11.22
CA GLY A 41 4.97 0.34 11.90
C GLY A 41 5.90 -0.39 10.93
N ILE A 42 7.19 -0.26 11.12
CA ILE A 42 8.22 -0.95 10.32
C ILE A 42 8.78 -2.12 11.11
N ARG A 43 8.86 -3.29 10.49
CA ARG A 43 9.46 -4.50 11.05
C ARG A 43 10.89 -4.66 10.59
N THR A 44 11.80 -4.96 11.52
CA THR A 44 13.25 -4.98 11.25
C THR A 44 13.69 -6.01 10.22
N LEU A 45 13.02 -7.16 10.15
CA LEU A 45 13.35 -8.23 9.19
C LEU A 45 12.41 -8.20 7.98
N ASP A 46 11.10 -8.21 8.19
CA ASP A 46 10.13 -8.30 7.10
C ASP A 46 10.21 -7.11 6.14
N ASP A 47 10.48 -5.92 6.68
CA ASP A 47 10.55 -4.67 5.91
C ASP A 47 11.98 -4.31 5.50
N SER A 48 12.99 -5.14 5.83
CA SER A 48 14.32 -4.99 5.27
C SER A 48 14.31 -5.19 3.75
N ARG A 49 15.37 -4.73 3.06
CA ARG A 49 15.49 -4.96 1.61
C ARG A 49 15.38 -6.45 1.28
N GLU A 50 16.05 -7.31 2.05
CA GLU A 50 16.00 -8.76 1.87
C GLU A 50 14.61 -9.34 2.12
N GLY A 51 13.92 -8.84 3.15
CA GLY A 51 12.54 -9.24 3.47
C GLY A 51 11.56 -8.87 2.37
N VAL A 52 11.65 -7.64 1.88
CA VAL A 52 10.82 -7.17 0.76
C VAL A 52 11.15 -7.89 -0.54
N GLU A 53 12.43 -8.11 -0.83
CA GLU A 53 12.85 -8.87 -2.02
C GLU A 53 12.28 -10.29 -2.00
N LYS A 54 12.36 -10.97 -0.86
CA LYS A 54 11.76 -12.30 -0.67
C LYS A 54 10.25 -12.28 -0.92
N PHE A 55 9.56 -11.27 -0.39
CA PHE A 55 8.12 -11.11 -0.58
C PHE A 55 7.76 -10.88 -2.05
N LEU A 56 8.46 -9.99 -2.75
CA LEU A 56 8.24 -9.69 -4.16
C LEU A 56 8.58 -10.88 -5.08
N LYS A 57 9.61 -11.68 -4.75
CA LYS A 57 9.91 -12.90 -5.49
C LYS A 57 8.80 -13.95 -5.38
N ARG A 58 8.17 -14.05 -4.21
CA ARG A 58 7.02 -14.94 -4.01
C ARG A 58 5.76 -14.42 -4.69
N ASN A 59 5.58 -13.10 -4.74
CA ASN A 59 4.40 -12.43 -5.26
C ASN A 59 4.83 -11.35 -6.29
N PRO A 60 5.26 -11.76 -7.50
CA PRO A 60 5.95 -10.85 -8.41
C PRO A 60 5.07 -9.83 -9.12
N SER A 61 3.73 -10.01 -9.08
CA SER A 61 2.80 -9.23 -9.91
C SER A 61 1.75 -8.44 -9.13
N THR A 62 1.68 -8.57 -7.81
CA THR A 62 0.55 -8.08 -7.02
C THR A 62 0.84 -6.82 -6.18
N SER A 63 2.10 -6.55 -5.85
CA SER A 63 2.50 -5.30 -5.22
C SER A 63 2.59 -4.17 -6.24
N VAL A 64 2.18 -2.97 -5.87
CA VAL A 64 2.12 -1.82 -6.77
C VAL A 64 2.73 -0.57 -6.15
N VAL A 65 3.23 0.31 -7.00
CA VAL A 65 3.61 1.68 -6.66
C VAL A 65 2.86 2.67 -7.53
N ALA A 66 2.57 3.84 -6.97
CA ALA A 66 2.19 5.01 -7.73
C ALA A 66 3.44 5.87 -7.94
N GLU A 67 3.70 6.26 -9.17
CA GLU A 67 4.86 7.05 -9.56
C GLU A 67 4.42 8.31 -10.28
N GLU A 68 4.99 9.46 -9.93
CA GLU A 68 4.83 10.71 -10.63
C GLU A 68 6.22 11.28 -10.95
N ASP A 69 6.49 11.52 -12.25
CA ASP A 69 7.77 12.05 -12.73
C ASP A 69 9.00 11.26 -12.21
N GLY A 70 8.93 9.94 -12.17
CA GLY A 70 10.01 9.06 -11.71
C GLY A 70 10.13 8.92 -10.19
N MET A 71 9.24 9.55 -9.42
CA MET A 71 9.23 9.48 -7.96
C MET A 71 8.08 8.60 -7.46
N VAL A 72 8.37 7.68 -6.57
CA VAL A 72 7.36 6.88 -5.89
C VAL A 72 6.63 7.75 -4.88
N ILE A 73 5.33 7.92 -5.09
CA ILE A 73 4.44 8.75 -4.24
C ILE A 73 3.43 7.91 -3.44
N GLY A 74 3.33 6.63 -3.72
CA GLY A 74 2.51 5.67 -2.99
C GLY A 74 2.98 4.25 -3.22
N ALA A 75 2.65 3.36 -2.30
CA ALA A 75 3.01 1.95 -2.39
C ALA A 75 2.00 1.04 -1.70
N ILE A 76 1.86 -0.16 -2.18
CA ILE A 76 1.14 -1.27 -1.56
C ILE A 76 1.99 -2.53 -1.71
N LEU A 77 2.35 -3.16 -0.60
CA LEU A 77 2.78 -4.55 -0.62
C LEU A 77 1.53 -5.43 -0.65
N CYS A 78 1.39 -6.24 -1.67
CA CYS A 78 0.26 -7.14 -1.84
C CYS A 78 0.74 -8.52 -2.26
N GLY A 79 0.25 -9.54 -1.60
CA GLY A 79 0.59 -10.92 -1.92
C GLY A 79 -0.51 -11.88 -1.54
N HIS A 80 -0.28 -13.16 -1.81
CA HIS A 80 -1.21 -14.23 -1.48
C HIS A 80 -0.48 -15.54 -1.18
N ASP A 81 -1.18 -16.44 -0.52
CA ASP A 81 -0.73 -17.79 -0.18
C ASP A 81 -1.23 -18.88 -1.16
N GLY A 82 -1.80 -18.48 -2.30
CA GLY A 82 -2.51 -19.34 -3.25
C GLY A 82 -4.02 -19.45 -2.98
N ARG A 83 -4.51 -18.92 -1.85
CA ARG A 83 -5.91 -18.97 -1.45
C ARG A 83 -6.49 -17.62 -1.08
N ARG A 84 -5.74 -16.81 -0.32
CA ARG A 84 -6.14 -15.49 0.18
C ARG A 84 -5.08 -14.46 -0.13
N GLY A 85 -5.51 -13.29 -0.53
CA GLY A 85 -4.66 -12.13 -0.64
C GLY A 85 -4.60 -11.31 0.65
N CYS A 86 -3.51 -10.59 0.82
CA CYS A 86 -3.35 -9.62 1.89
C CYS A 86 -2.59 -8.40 1.39
N MET A 87 -3.01 -7.21 1.85
CA MET A 87 -2.30 -5.96 1.62
C MET A 87 -1.59 -5.51 2.88
N TYR A 88 -0.36 -5.04 2.70
CA TYR A 88 0.48 -4.48 3.77
C TYR A 88 0.97 -3.11 3.35
N HIS A 89 1.23 -2.25 4.32
CA HIS A 89 1.89 -0.97 4.11
C HIS A 89 1.28 -0.12 2.99
N VAL A 90 -0.06 -0.05 2.98
CA VAL A 90 -0.79 0.79 2.02
C VAL A 90 -0.58 2.25 2.40
N CYS A 91 0.08 3.01 1.55
CA CYS A 91 0.38 4.40 1.85
C CYS A 91 0.45 5.29 0.60
N VAL A 92 0.17 6.57 0.81
CA VAL A 92 0.34 7.66 -0.15
C VAL A 92 1.02 8.81 0.58
N ALA A 93 2.03 9.41 -0.03
CA ALA A 93 2.70 10.58 0.51
C ALA A 93 1.67 11.68 0.81
N GLU A 94 1.81 12.37 1.95
CA GLU A 94 0.79 13.26 2.49
C GLU A 94 0.31 14.31 1.49
N LYS A 95 1.25 14.95 0.77
CA LYS A 95 0.94 15.99 -0.22
C LYS A 95 0.15 15.49 -1.44
N TYR A 96 0.11 14.18 -1.66
CA TYR A 96 -0.60 13.55 -2.78
C TYR A 96 -1.92 12.89 -2.37
N ARG A 97 -2.28 12.94 -1.09
CA ARG A 97 -3.54 12.38 -0.58
C ARG A 97 -4.75 13.15 -1.08
N LYS A 98 -5.93 12.53 -0.99
CA LYS A 98 -7.24 13.08 -1.42
C LYS A 98 -7.37 13.32 -2.93
N HIS A 99 -6.56 12.63 -3.74
CA HIS A 99 -6.62 12.65 -5.21
C HIS A 99 -7.00 11.27 -5.79
N GLY A 100 -7.48 10.34 -4.97
CA GLY A 100 -7.90 9.01 -5.42
C GLY A 100 -6.77 8.01 -5.68
N ILE A 101 -5.51 8.36 -5.42
CA ILE A 101 -4.33 7.53 -5.72
C ILE A 101 -4.37 6.22 -4.93
N GLY A 102 -4.67 6.26 -3.64
CA GLY A 102 -4.77 5.06 -2.80
C GLY A 102 -5.84 4.09 -3.30
N HIS A 103 -6.98 4.60 -3.75
CA HIS A 103 -8.05 3.79 -4.33
C HIS A 103 -7.63 3.14 -5.65
N GLN A 104 -6.99 3.90 -6.54
CA GLN A 104 -6.49 3.38 -7.82
C GLN A 104 -5.42 2.29 -7.61
N MET A 105 -4.50 2.48 -6.67
CA MET A 105 -3.51 1.46 -6.31
C MET A 105 -4.18 0.19 -5.75
N ALA A 106 -5.15 0.33 -4.85
CA ALA A 106 -5.88 -0.81 -4.29
C ALA A 106 -6.62 -1.58 -5.39
N LEU A 107 -7.28 -0.90 -6.32
CA LEU A 107 -7.93 -1.53 -7.48
C LEU A 107 -6.91 -2.28 -8.36
N ALA A 108 -5.77 -1.68 -8.65
CA ALA A 108 -4.72 -2.34 -9.45
C ALA A 108 -4.20 -3.62 -8.78
N ALA A 109 -3.93 -3.58 -7.48
CA ALA A 109 -3.51 -4.76 -6.71
C ALA A 109 -4.61 -5.84 -6.67
N MET A 110 -5.88 -5.44 -6.52
CA MET A 110 -7.02 -6.38 -6.52
C MET A 110 -7.21 -7.04 -7.89
N GLU A 111 -7.08 -6.30 -8.98
CA GLU A 111 -7.15 -6.88 -10.34
C GLU A 111 -5.99 -7.85 -10.60
N ALA A 112 -4.78 -7.55 -10.11
CA ALA A 112 -3.65 -8.47 -10.19
C ALA A 112 -3.91 -9.78 -9.41
N LEU A 113 -4.49 -9.69 -8.21
CA LEU A 113 -4.91 -10.87 -7.43
C LEU A 113 -5.98 -11.69 -8.16
N LYS A 114 -6.97 -11.03 -8.75
CA LYS A 114 -8.01 -11.71 -9.55
C LYS A 114 -7.41 -12.45 -10.74
N ALA A 115 -6.45 -11.85 -11.43
CA ALA A 115 -5.77 -12.49 -12.56
C ALA A 115 -5.04 -13.77 -12.15
N GLU A 116 -4.64 -13.90 -10.88
CA GLU A 116 -4.06 -15.09 -10.30
C GLU A 116 -5.08 -16.06 -9.64
N GLY A 117 -6.37 -15.80 -9.82
CA GLY A 117 -7.45 -16.66 -9.32
C GLY A 117 -7.75 -16.49 -7.82
N ILE A 118 -7.29 -15.42 -7.21
CA ILE A 118 -7.56 -15.13 -5.79
C ILE A 118 -8.93 -14.46 -5.66
N ASN A 119 -9.78 -15.03 -4.77
CA ASN A 119 -11.18 -14.62 -4.65
C ASN A 119 -11.45 -13.67 -3.48
N LYS A 120 -10.49 -13.46 -2.60
CA LYS A 120 -10.66 -12.59 -1.42
C LYS A 120 -9.32 -12.01 -0.99
N VAL A 121 -9.33 -10.73 -0.66
CA VAL A 121 -8.20 -10.00 -0.08
C VAL A 121 -8.61 -9.40 1.25
N SER A 122 -7.69 -9.30 2.17
CA SER A 122 -7.86 -8.65 3.47
C SER A 122 -6.70 -7.71 3.78
N LEU A 123 -6.90 -6.88 4.77
CA LEU A 123 -5.85 -6.06 5.37
C LEU A 123 -6.14 -5.88 6.86
N ILE A 124 -5.12 -5.47 7.59
CA ILE A 124 -5.21 -5.15 9.00
C ILE A 124 -4.80 -3.69 9.16
N ALA A 125 -5.62 -2.91 9.86
CA ALA A 125 -5.34 -1.53 10.19
C ALA A 125 -5.47 -1.33 11.70
N PHE A 126 -4.57 -0.52 12.27
CA PHE A 126 -4.69 -0.14 13.66
C PHE A 126 -6.00 0.62 13.90
N LYS A 127 -6.67 0.36 15.02
CA LYS A 127 -7.88 1.10 15.40
C LYS A 127 -7.64 2.60 15.51
N SER A 128 -6.45 3.00 15.94
CA SER A 128 -6.01 4.40 16.03
C SER A 128 -5.83 5.10 14.67
N ASN A 129 -5.66 4.35 13.58
CA ASN A 129 -5.58 4.90 12.23
C ASN A 129 -6.96 5.30 11.71
N THR A 130 -7.51 6.38 12.23
CA THR A 130 -8.87 6.84 11.89
C THR A 130 -9.02 7.23 10.42
N ILE A 131 -7.99 7.83 9.82
CA ILE A 131 -7.97 8.23 8.41
C ILE A 131 -8.02 6.99 7.51
N GLY A 132 -7.16 6.01 7.75
CA GLY A 132 -7.11 4.77 6.99
C GLY A 132 -8.41 3.96 7.14
N ASN A 133 -8.94 3.84 8.35
CA ASN A 133 -10.21 3.13 8.57
C ASN A 133 -11.40 3.77 7.85
N LYS A 134 -11.46 5.11 7.82
CA LYS A 134 -12.48 5.84 7.02
C LYS A 134 -12.30 5.62 5.53
N PHE A 135 -11.06 5.65 5.05
CA PHE A 135 -10.73 5.40 3.64
C PHE A 135 -11.25 4.03 3.18
N TRP A 136 -10.92 2.96 3.91
CA TRP A 136 -11.32 1.60 3.52
C TRP A 136 -12.84 1.42 3.47
N ARG A 137 -13.55 1.97 4.45
CA ARG A 137 -15.03 1.97 4.44
C ARG A 137 -15.60 2.75 3.25
N LYS A 138 -15.04 3.92 2.95
CA LYS A 138 -15.47 4.77 1.83
C LYS A 138 -15.29 4.10 0.47
N VAL A 139 -14.21 3.34 0.28
CA VAL A 139 -13.94 2.63 -0.99
C VAL A 139 -14.57 1.23 -1.05
N GLY A 140 -15.47 0.91 -0.13
CA GLY A 140 -16.34 -0.27 -0.22
C GLY A 140 -15.82 -1.52 0.48
N TRP A 141 -14.78 -1.42 1.31
CA TRP A 141 -14.30 -2.57 2.10
C TRP A 141 -15.17 -2.80 3.33
N THR A 142 -15.42 -4.07 3.62
CA THR A 142 -16.25 -4.49 4.76
C THR A 142 -15.41 -4.53 6.04
N PHE A 143 -15.78 -3.72 7.01
CA PHE A 143 -15.24 -3.84 8.36
C PHE A 143 -15.82 -5.07 9.07
N ARG A 144 -14.98 -5.90 9.65
CA ARG A 144 -15.36 -7.18 10.27
C ARG A 144 -15.35 -7.04 11.81
N GLU A 145 -16.54 -6.77 12.38
CA GLU A 145 -16.74 -6.71 13.83
C GLU A 145 -16.85 -8.10 14.48
N ASP A 146 -17.11 -9.10 13.67
CA ASP A 146 -17.33 -10.50 14.08
C ASP A 146 -16.04 -11.32 14.19
N LEU A 147 -14.87 -10.73 13.94
CA LEU A 147 -13.58 -11.40 13.98
C LEU A 147 -12.70 -10.93 15.14
N ASN A 148 -12.00 -11.89 15.75
CA ASN A 148 -10.82 -11.61 16.55
C ASN A 148 -9.57 -11.90 15.72
N TYR A 149 -8.57 -11.08 15.87
CA TYR A 149 -7.26 -11.26 15.26
C TYR A 149 -6.28 -11.81 16.28
N PHE A 150 -5.60 -12.88 15.93
CA PHE A 150 -4.55 -13.49 16.73
C PHE A 150 -3.27 -13.56 15.91
N ASP A 151 -2.15 -13.21 16.47
CA ASP A 151 -0.84 -13.39 15.90
C ASP A 151 0.13 -14.07 16.86
N PHE A 152 1.22 -14.56 16.35
CA PHE A 152 2.31 -15.12 17.13
C PHE A 152 3.64 -14.81 16.46
N THR A 153 4.58 -14.25 17.19
CA THR A 153 5.91 -13.91 16.67
C THR A 153 6.79 -15.15 16.64
N LEU A 154 7.20 -15.58 15.44
CA LEU A 154 8.07 -16.73 15.24
C LEU A 154 9.57 -16.41 15.36
N ASN A 155 9.94 -15.16 15.12
CA ASN A 155 11.32 -14.68 15.24
C ASN A 155 11.32 -13.35 16.03
N GLU A 156 11.87 -13.39 17.23
CA GLU A 156 11.90 -12.24 18.14
C GLU A 156 12.81 -11.10 17.66
N GLU A 157 13.68 -11.33 16.67
CA GLU A 157 14.48 -10.28 16.04
C GLU A 157 13.67 -9.42 15.06
N ASN A 158 12.47 -9.87 14.66
CA ASN A 158 11.55 -9.13 13.81
C ASN A 158 10.73 -8.13 14.63
N ILE A 159 11.37 -7.06 15.05
CA ILE A 159 10.83 -6.06 15.96
C ILE A 159 10.07 -4.98 15.17
N THR A 160 8.87 -4.63 15.61
CA THR A 160 8.13 -3.48 15.08
C THR A 160 8.62 -2.20 15.74
N ARG A 161 8.98 -1.22 14.91
CA ARG A 161 9.30 0.16 15.33
C ARG A 161 8.33 1.11 14.64
N PHE A 162 7.80 2.06 15.41
CA PHE A 162 6.90 3.08 14.89
C PHE A 162 7.65 4.35 14.52
N ILE A 163 7.30 4.94 13.39
CA ILE A 163 7.83 6.24 12.95
C ILE A 163 7.19 7.34 13.80
N GLU A 164 8.02 8.17 14.44
CA GLU A 164 7.63 9.28 15.33
C GLU A 164 7.35 10.59 14.57
#